data_fd4661e4d080304f5df4c259ba8b2441
#
_entry.id   fd4661e4d080304f5df4c259ba8b2441
#
_cell.length_a   1.000
_cell.length_b   1.000
_cell.length_c   1.000
_cell.angle_alpha   90.00
_cell.angle_beta   90.00
_cell.angle_gamma   90.00
#
_symmetry.space_group_name_H-M   'P 1'
#
loop_
_entity.id
_entity.type
_entity.pdbx_description
1 polymer ?
#
loop_
_entity_poly.entity_id
_entity_poly.type
_entity_poly.pdbx_seq_one_letter_code
_entity_poly.pdbx_strand_id
1 'polypeptide(L)'
;ENRGAVELLKKLNSAILSGQRDVPMIAEESSAWPLVTKPPYVGGLGFNFKWNMGWMNDILSYISLDPIYRSYNHDKLTFSMMYAFSENYILPLSHDEVVHGKCSLINKMPGEYSQKFAGMRTLFGYMMAHPGKKLLFMGQEFGQFIEWNFEKELDWQLLSYESHRKLQNFVKDLNRFYLDNSPLWEIDDSWDGFQWLVHDDNTQNVIIFRRTNDEGEDVIAICNCAPVERDDYRFGIPEEKNYEIAFSSDDIRYGGKGIPEKEIILSEKIAMHGKSNSIAVDIPPMSVMYLKPSSIQPEPKVIDVESSSAETEEEPAAEQPKPKTTRKKAASTKPKTTRKKATSEETAQEKPKTTRKKTAAAKEKTEEKPKRTRKKAAEKIE
;
A
#
# COMPACT_ATOMS: atom_id res chain seq x y z
N GLU A 1 -14.46 -20.92 -25.64
CA GLU A 1 -14.77 -21.73 -24.46
C GLU A 1 -14.69 -23.22 -24.79
N ASN A 2 -13.90 -23.98 -23.99
CA ASN A 2 -13.88 -25.43 -24.07
C ASN A 2 -14.88 -26.02 -23.07
N ARG A 3 -16.10 -26.35 -23.55
CA ARG A 3 -17.18 -26.86 -22.71
C ARG A 3 -16.83 -28.17 -22.00
N GLY A 4 -16.07 -29.05 -22.65
CA GLY A 4 -15.62 -30.31 -22.04
C GLY A 4 -14.68 -30.07 -20.85
N ALA A 5 -13.76 -29.10 -20.93
CA ALA A 5 -12.89 -28.73 -19.84
C ALA A 5 -13.67 -28.08 -18.66
N VAL A 6 -14.62 -27.20 -18.97
CA VAL A 6 -15.49 -26.57 -17.96
C VAL A 6 -16.28 -27.62 -17.17
N GLU A 7 -16.91 -28.57 -17.86
CA GLU A 7 -17.66 -29.65 -17.19
C GLU A 7 -16.76 -30.60 -16.40
N LEU A 8 -15.54 -30.87 -16.89
CA LEU A 8 -14.56 -31.64 -16.13
C LEU A 8 -14.19 -30.95 -14.82
N LEU A 9 -13.87 -29.64 -14.86
CA LEU A 9 -13.52 -28.88 -13.67
C LEU A 9 -14.65 -28.83 -12.65
N LYS A 10 -15.89 -28.60 -13.09
CA LYS A 10 -17.08 -28.62 -12.21
C LYS A 10 -17.26 -29.97 -11.52
N LYS A 11 -17.14 -31.08 -12.27
CA LYS A 11 -17.27 -32.42 -11.72
C LYS A 11 -16.12 -32.76 -10.77
N LEU A 12 -14.89 -32.38 -11.13
CA LEU A 12 -13.70 -32.62 -10.31
C LEU A 12 -13.82 -31.89 -8.96
N ASN A 13 -14.10 -30.59 -9.00
CA ASN A 13 -14.25 -29.78 -7.78
C ASN A 13 -15.39 -30.32 -6.89
N SER A 14 -16.54 -30.63 -7.50
CA SER A 14 -17.68 -31.23 -6.76
C SER A 14 -17.31 -32.56 -6.11
N ALA A 15 -16.60 -33.43 -6.80
CA ALA A 15 -16.20 -34.76 -6.28
C ALA A 15 -15.22 -34.62 -5.10
N ILE A 16 -14.19 -33.75 -5.23
CA ILE A 16 -13.21 -33.53 -4.18
C ILE A 16 -13.84 -32.91 -2.94
N LEU A 17 -14.61 -31.83 -3.11
CA LEU A 17 -15.25 -31.14 -2.00
C LEU A 17 -16.33 -31.97 -1.29
N SER A 18 -16.93 -32.93 -1.99
CA SER A 18 -17.89 -33.88 -1.38
C SER A 18 -17.20 -34.98 -0.58
N GLY A 19 -16.01 -35.42 -1.02
CA GLY A 19 -15.28 -36.55 -0.43
C GLY A 19 -14.21 -36.15 0.58
N GLN A 20 -13.53 -35.02 0.33
CA GLN A 20 -12.40 -34.55 1.14
C GLN A 20 -12.54 -33.05 1.40
N ARG A 21 -13.28 -32.71 2.47
CA ARG A 21 -13.63 -31.31 2.80
C ARG A 21 -12.43 -30.43 3.18
N ASP A 22 -11.32 -31.03 3.60
CA ASP A 22 -10.13 -30.32 4.07
C ASP A 22 -9.11 -30.04 2.98
N VAL A 23 -9.42 -30.38 1.72
CA VAL A 23 -8.54 -30.12 0.57
C VAL A 23 -9.06 -28.95 -0.24
N PRO A 24 -8.41 -27.76 -0.17
CA PRO A 24 -8.81 -26.63 -0.96
C PRO A 24 -8.44 -26.80 -2.45
N MET A 25 -9.37 -26.48 -3.34
CA MET A 25 -9.13 -26.40 -4.78
C MET A 25 -8.89 -24.94 -5.16
N ILE A 26 -7.70 -24.68 -5.69
CA ILE A 26 -7.23 -23.31 -6.00
C ILE A 26 -7.00 -23.19 -7.49
N ALA A 27 -7.58 -22.17 -8.12
CA ALA A 27 -7.40 -21.88 -9.54
C ALA A 27 -6.29 -20.83 -9.75
N GLU A 28 -5.36 -21.14 -10.64
CA GLU A 28 -4.53 -20.15 -11.31
C GLU A 28 -5.21 -19.75 -12.62
N GLU A 29 -5.93 -18.65 -12.60
CA GLU A 29 -6.74 -18.18 -13.72
C GLU A 29 -6.57 -16.67 -13.86
N SER A 30 -5.90 -16.24 -14.93
CA SER A 30 -5.53 -14.83 -15.16
C SER A 30 -6.56 -14.04 -15.96
N SER A 31 -7.59 -14.72 -16.52
CA SER A 31 -8.60 -14.06 -17.32
C SER A 31 -9.76 -13.49 -16.47
N ALA A 32 -10.65 -12.74 -17.11
CA ALA A 32 -11.88 -12.26 -16.53
C ALA A 32 -13.00 -13.31 -16.49
N TRP A 33 -12.66 -14.63 -16.45
CA TRP A 33 -13.67 -15.68 -16.35
C TRP A 33 -14.46 -15.53 -15.06
N PRO A 34 -15.82 -15.44 -15.13
CA PRO A 34 -16.63 -15.18 -13.97
C PRO A 34 -16.91 -16.45 -13.15
N LEU A 35 -17.21 -16.27 -11.87
CA LEU A 35 -17.73 -17.30 -10.96
C LEU A 35 -16.79 -18.50 -10.79
N VAL A 36 -15.47 -18.29 -10.86
CA VAL A 36 -14.48 -19.36 -10.68
C VAL A 36 -14.62 -20.00 -9.31
N THR A 37 -14.84 -19.19 -8.28
CA THR A 37 -14.93 -19.63 -6.88
C THR A 37 -16.36 -19.81 -6.38
N LYS A 38 -17.36 -19.66 -7.27
CA LYS A 38 -18.75 -19.90 -6.90
C LYS A 38 -19.15 -21.36 -7.18
N PRO A 39 -20.10 -21.92 -6.41
CA PRO A 39 -20.52 -23.30 -6.59
C PRO A 39 -21.09 -23.61 -7.97
N PRO A 40 -20.95 -24.86 -8.48
CA PRO A 40 -21.48 -25.25 -9.79
C PRO A 40 -22.99 -25.05 -9.97
N TYR A 41 -23.76 -25.18 -8.92
CA TYR A 41 -25.25 -25.03 -9.00
C TYR A 41 -25.70 -23.59 -9.28
N VAL A 42 -24.82 -22.57 -9.03
CA VAL A 42 -25.07 -21.18 -9.43
C VAL A 42 -24.31 -20.79 -10.71
N GLY A 43 -23.75 -21.79 -11.42
CA GLY A 43 -23.03 -21.58 -12.68
C GLY A 43 -21.52 -21.49 -12.55
N GLY A 44 -20.98 -21.51 -11.33
CA GLY A 44 -19.55 -21.40 -11.05
C GLY A 44 -18.75 -22.66 -11.37
N LEU A 45 -17.42 -22.58 -11.25
CA LEU A 45 -16.50 -23.73 -11.47
C LEU A 45 -16.27 -24.55 -10.20
N GLY A 46 -16.58 -24.02 -9.01
CA GLY A 46 -16.50 -24.72 -7.72
C GLY A 46 -15.11 -24.77 -7.10
N PHE A 47 -14.18 -23.89 -7.49
CA PHE A 47 -12.94 -23.71 -6.76
C PHE A 47 -13.19 -23.03 -5.42
N ASN A 48 -12.32 -23.26 -4.43
CA ASN A 48 -12.36 -22.55 -3.16
C ASN A 48 -11.77 -21.15 -3.29
N PHE A 49 -10.67 -21.03 -4.04
CA PHE A 49 -9.93 -19.79 -4.23
C PHE A 49 -9.45 -19.65 -5.68
N LYS A 50 -9.15 -18.39 -6.03
CA LYS A 50 -8.52 -18.00 -7.28
C LYS A 50 -7.36 -17.06 -7.00
N TRP A 51 -6.24 -17.18 -7.74
CA TRP A 51 -5.17 -16.20 -7.66
C TRP A 51 -5.60 -14.85 -8.21
N ASN A 52 -5.29 -13.78 -7.47
CA ASN A 52 -5.52 -12.40 -7.91
C ASN A 52 -4.35 -11.88 -8.74
N MET A 53 -4.30 -12.29 -10.00
CA MET A 53 -3.23 -11.88 -10.92
C MET A 53 -3.29 -10.37 -11.23
N GLY A 54 -4.46 -9.74 -11.18
CA GLY A 54 -4.63 -8.30 -11.36
C GLY A 54 -3.91 -7.51 -10.26
N TRP A 55 -4.20 -7.84 -9.00
CA TRP A 55 -3.50 -7.25 -7.85
C TRP A 55 -1.98 -7.45 -7.94
N MET A 56 -1.55 -8.66 -8.27
CA MET A 56 -0.13 -8.98 -8.39
C MET A 56 0.57 -8.10 -9.43
N ASN A 57 -0.02 -7.97 -10.62
CA ASN A 57 0.55 -7.14 -11.70
C ASN A 57 0.60 -5.67 -11.31
N ASP A 58 -0.47 -5.14 -10.70
CA ASP A 58 -0.55 -3.75 -10.28
C ASP A 58 0.47 -3.43 -9.20
N ILE A 59 0.53 -4.25 -8.14
CA ILE A 59 1.45 -3.99 -7.02
C ILE A 59 2.91 -4.14 -7.43
N LEU A 60 3.29 -5.14 -8.22
CA LEU A 60 4.65 -5.31 -8.70
C LEU A 60 5.07 -4.18 -9.64
N SER A 61 4.16 -3.75 -10.51
CA SER A 61 4.38 -2.58 -11.36
C SER A 61 4.59 -1.31 -10.52
N TYR A 62 3.77 -1.09 -9.48
CA TYR A 62 3.87 0.07 -8.61
C TYR A 62 5.16 0.12 -7.81
N ILE A 63 5.50 -0.97 -7.12
CA ILE A 63 6.68 -0.99 -6.23
C ILE A 63 8.00 -0.88 -7.00
N SER A 64 8.02 -1.29 -8.28
CA SER A 64 9.19 -1.20 -9.15
C SER A 64 9.45 0.22 -9.65
N LEU A 65 8.50 1.13 -9.49
CA LEU A 65 8.68 2.53 -9.86
C LEU A 65 9.62 3.24 -8.89
N ASP A 66 10.48 4.11 -9.43
CA ASP A 66 11.12 5.10 -8.59
C ASP A 66 10.05 5.90 -7.84
N PRO A 67 10.22 6.13 -6.52
CA PRO A 67 9.21 6.80 -5.69
C PRO A 67 8.71 8.15 -6.24
N ILE A 68 9.52 8.87 -7.00
CA ILE A 68 9.12 10.15 -7.61
C ILE A 68 7.97 10.00 -8.64
N TYR A 69 7.79 8.80 -9.21
CA TYR A 69 6.72 8.52 -10.17
C TYR A 69 5.49 7.86 -9.56
N ARG A 70 5.55 7.47 -8.29
CA ARG A 70 4.47 6.73 -7.63
C ARG A 70 3.19 7.53 -7.49
N SER A 71 3.28 8.85 -7.31
CA SER A 71 2.12 9.75 -7.24
C SER A 71 1.23 9.69 -8.49
N TYR A 72 1.80 9.44 -9.66
CA TYR A 72 1.07 9.30 -10.93
C TYR A 72 0.50 7.90 -11.18
N ASN A 73 0.77 6.94 -10.28
CA ASN A 73 0.37 5.55 -10.39
C ASN A 73 -0.29 5.05 -9.10
N HIS A 74 -0.81 5.95 -8.30
CA HIS A 74 -1.39 5.65 -6.99
C HIS A 74 -2.61 4.73 -7.09
N ASP A 75 -3.34 4.79 -8.20
CA ASP A 75 -4.45 3.92 -8.54
C ASP A 75 -4.10 2.42 -8.51
N LYS A 76 -2.84 2.06 -8.81
CA LYS A 76 -2.38 0.67 -8.73
C LYS A 76 -2.43 0.06 -7.31
N LEU A 77 -2.41 0.90 -6.28
CA LEU A 77 -2.61 0.46 -4.89
C LEU A 77 -4.08 0.21 -4.55
N THR A 78 -4.99 0.88 -5.24
CA THR A 78 -6.41 0.93 -4.84
C THR A 78 -7.33 0.22 -5.82
N PHE A 79 -6.94 0.06 -7.08
CA PHE A 79 -7.78 -0.49 -8.15
C PHE A 79 -8.27 -1.92 -7.86
N SER A 80 -7.45 -2.75 -7.24
CA SER A 80 -7.82 -4.12 -6.88
C SER A 80 -9.07 -4.20 -6.00
N MET A 81 -9.34 -3.17 -5.20
CA MET A 81 -10.54 -3.12 -4.36
C MET A 81 -11.85 -3.01 -5.15
N MET A 82 -11.81 -2.57 -6.42
CA MET A 82 -12.99 -2.54 -7.29
C MET A 82 -13.57 -3.94 -7.56
N TYR A 83 -12.75 -4.97 -7.43
CA TYR A 83 -13.17 -6.37 -7.69
C TYR A 83 -12.76 -7.34 -6.58
N ALA A 84 -12.18 -6.87 -5.48
CA ALA A 84 -11.62 -7.70 -4.40
C ALA A 84 -12.60 -8.75 -3.85
N PHE A 85 -13.90 -8.49 -3.91
CA PHE A 85 -14.95 -9.35 -3.39
C PHE A 85 -15.79 -10.06 -4.49
N SER A 86 -15.34 -10.00 -5.74
CA SER A 86 -16.00 -10.71 -6.85
C SER A 86 -15.75 -12.21 -6.81
N GLU A 87 -14.61 -12.64 -6.28
CA GLU A 87 -14.17 -14.02 -6.08
C GLU A 87 -13.48 -14.17 -4.72
N ASN A 88 -13.22 -15.40 -4.28
CA ASN A 88 -12.39 -15.66 -3.11
C ASN A 88 -10.92 -15.64 -3.55
N TYR A 89 -10.22 -14.54 -3.28
CA TYR A 89 -8.88 -14.36 -3.81
C TYR A 89 -7.77 -14.82 -2.87
N ILE A 90 -6.69 -15.30 -3.50
CA ILE A 90 -5.34 -15.36 -2.92
C ILE A 90 -4.49 -14.31 -3.62
N LEU A 91 -3.73 -13.53 -2.85
CA LEU A 91 -2.78 -12.54 -3.35
C LEU A 91 -1.44 -13.25 -3.64
N PRO A 92 -1.10 -13.53 -4.90
CA PRO A 92 0.06 -14.35 -5.21
C PRO A 92 1.32 -13.48 -5.40
N LEU A 93 2.37 -13.75 -4.65
CA LEU A 93 3.74 -13.46 -5.03
C LEU A 93 4.42 -14.81 -5.30
N SER A 94 4.15 -15.38 -6.48
CA SER A 94 4.49 -16.75 -6.81
C SER A 94 5.92 -16.90 -7.40
N HIS A 95 6.27 -18.13 -7.78
CA HIS A 95 7.50 -18.44 -8.48
C HIS A 95 7.60 -17.74 -9.84
N ASP A 96 6.47 -17.61 -10.54
CA ASP A 96 6.44 -17.01 -11.88
C ASP A 96 6.97 -15.57 -11.90
N GLU A 97 6.87 -14.87 -10.78
CA GLU A 97 7.30 -13.47 -10.71
C GLU A 97 8.80 -13.33 -10.45
N VAL A 98 9.52 -14.41 -10.17
CA VAL A 98 10.93 -14.40 -9.76
C VAL A 98 11.81 -15.39 -10.52
N VAL A 99 11.29 -16.00 -11.59
CA VAL A 99 12.04 -16.88 -12.52
C VAL A 99 12.94 -16.09 -13.44
N HIS A 100 13.79 -16.82 -14.19
CA HIS A 100 14.78 -16.26 -15.12
C HIS A 100 14.21 -15.18 -16.05
N GLY A 101 14.85 -14.03 -16.05
CA GLY A 101 14.50 -12.85 -16.85
C GLY A 101 13.44 -11.93 -16.21
N LYS A 102 12.91 -12.27 -15.01
CA LYS A 102 11.91 -11.45 -14.31
C LYS A 102 12.45 -10.70 -13.09
N CYS A 103 13.69 -10.88 -12.72
CA CYS A 103 14.33 -10.42 -11.48
C CYS A 103 13.76 -11.06 -10.21
N SER A 104 14.58 -11.19 -9.16
CA SER A 104 14.09 -11.54 -7.82
C SER A 104 13.23 -10.42 -7.24
N LEU A 105 12.37 -10.73 -6.25
CA LEU A 105 11.46 -9.74 -5.69
C LEU A 105 12.20 -8.52 -5.11
N ILE A 106 13.28 -8.73 -4.38
CA ILE A 106 14.08 -7.63 -3.82
C ILE A 106 14.75 -6.78 -4.90
N ASN A 107 15.09 -7.37 -6.05
CA ASN A 107 15.68 -6.62 -7.17
C ASN A 107 14.66 -5.80 -7.97
N LYS A 108 13.36 -6.03 -7.77
CA LYS A 108 12.31 -5.15 -8.28
C LYS A 108 12.20 -3.85 -7.47
N MET A 109 12.72 -3.83 -6.23
CA MET A 109 12.72 -2.63 -5.39
C MET A 109 13.75 -1.62 -5.89
N PRO A 110 13.36 -0.36 -6.13
CA PRO A 110 14.29 0.71 -6.49
C PRO A 110 15.15 1.13 -5.30
N GLY A 111 16.21 1.88 -5.60
CA GLY A 111 17.06 2.50 -4.61
C GLY A 111 18.23 1.63 -4.13
N GLU A 112 18.89 2.12 -3.09
CA GLU A 112 20.04 1.51 -2.46
C GLU A 112 19.69 0.26 -1.64
N TYR A 113 20.70 -0.49 -1.22
CA TYR A 113 20.53 -1.75 -0.50
C TYR A 113 19.53 -1.67 0.66
N SER A 114 19.66 -0.68 1.56
CA SER A 114 18.74 -0.50 2.69
C SER A 114 17.32 -0.15 2.26
N GLN A 115 17.18 0.64 1.20
CA GLN A 115 15.88 1.03 0.64
C GLN A 115 15.15 -0.15 0.01
N LYS A 116 15.87 -1.10 -0.61
CA LYS A 116 15.29 -2.33 -1.11
C LYS A 116 14.63 -3.15 0.00
N PHE A 117 15.29 -3.28 1.15
CA PHE A 117 14.71 -3.98 2.31
C PHE A 117 13.51 -3.22 2.90
N ALA A 118 13.55 -1.89 2.95
CA ALA A 118 12.39 -1.09 3.34
C ALA A 118 11.21 -1.31 2.38
N GLY A 119 11.47 -1.31 1.06
CA GLY A 119 10.48 -1.63 0.03
C GLY A 119 9.86 -3.02 0.20
N MET A 120 10.67 -4.03 0.51
CA MET A 120 10.18 -5.39 0.80
C MET A 120 9.26 -5.40 2.02
N ARG A 121 9.65 -4.76 3.12
CA ARG A 121 8.82 -4.68 4.33
C ARG A 121 7.51 -3.93 4.06
N THR A 122 7.55 -2.84 3.30
CA THR A 122 6.35 -2.10 2.90
C THR A 122 5.40 -2.96 2.08
N LEU A 123 5.93 -3.67 1.07
CA LEU A 123 5.13 -4.57 0.24
C LEU A 123 4.45 -5.66 1.07
N PHE A 124 5.21 -6.34 1.91
CA PHE A 124 4.66 -7.44 2.72
C PHE A 124 3.65 -6.94 3.76
N GLY A 125 3.92 -5.80 4.40
CA GLY A 125 2.97 -5.17 5.30
C GLY A 125 1.67 -4.78 4.58
N TYR A 126 1.75 -4.12 3.42
CA TYR A 126 0.56 -3.83 2.62
C TYR A 126 -0.21 -5.11 2.24
N MET A 127 0.49 -6.14 1.74
CA MET A 127 -0.10 -7.42 1.34
C MET A 127 -0.85 -8.09 2.50
N MET A 128 -0.28 -8.10 3.72
CA MET A 128 -0.91 -8.75 4.87
C MET A 128 -2.19 -8.05 5.32
N ALA A 129 -2.30 -6.73 5.15
CA ALA A 129 -3.50 -5.99 5.49
C ALA A 129 -4.58 -6.00 4.39
N HIS A 130 -4.20 -6.14 3.11
CA HIS A 130 -5.15 -6.16 2.00
C HIS A 130 -6.07 -7.39 2.08
N PRO A 131 -7.39 -7.28 1.75
CA PRO A 131 -8.28 -8.44 1.69
C PRO A 131 -7.79 -9.56 0.77
N GLY A 132 -8.07 -10.80 1.13
CA GLY A 132 -7.67 -12.01 0.43
C GLY A 132 -6.57 -12.80 1.15
N LYS A 133 -6.44 -14.10 0.88
CA LYS A 133 -5.42 -14.97 1.47
C LYS A 133 -4.05 -14.68 0.84
N LYS A 134 -2.98 -15.11 1.49
CA LYS A 134 -1.60 -14.72 1.16
C LYS A 134 -0.81 -15.89 0.58
N LEU A 135 -0.04 -15.61 -0.48
CA LEU A 135 0.93 -16.57 -1.02
C LEU A 135 2.26 -15.86 -1.20
N LEU A 136 3.26 -16.32 -0.49
CA LEU A 136 4.64 -15.87 -0.59
C LEU A 136 5.52 -17.03 -1.02
N PHE A 137 6.25 -16.88 -2.12
CA PHE A 137 7.13 -17.93 -2.60
C PHE A 137 8.44 -17.96 -1.81
N MET A 138 8.99 -19.18 -1.63
CA MET A 138 10.21 -19.42 -0.86
C MET A 138 11.40 -18.57 -1.33
N GLY A 139 12.18 -18.07 -0.36
CA GLY A 139 13.33 -17.22 -0.59
C GLY A 139 13.00 -15.72 -0.61
N GLN A 140 11.73 -15.34 -0.83
CA GLN A 140 11.33 -13.95 -0.78
C GLN A 140 11.34 -13.41 0.67
N GLU A 141 11.03 -14.27 1.65
CA GLU A 141 10.97 -13.93 3.07
C GLU A 141 12.31 -13.49 3.67
N PHE A 142 13.43 -13.85 3.03
CA PHE A 142 14.74 -13.35 3.40
C PHE A 142 15.43 -12.52 2.30
N GLY A 143 14.70 -12.21 1.22
CA GLY A 143 15.18 -11.32 0.17
C GLY A 143 16.30 -11.92 -0.69
N GLN A 144 16.12 -13.13 -1.19
CA GLN A 144 17.07 -13.76 -2.12
C GLN A 144 17.33 -12.84 -3.32
N PHE A 145 18.61 -12.57 -3.64
CA PHE A 145 18.98 -11.67 -4.74
C PHE A 145 18.95 -12.30 -6.11
N ILE A 146 19.28 -13.59 -6.21
CA ILE A 146 19.22 -14.28 -7.49
C ILE A 146 17.76 -14.68 -7.82
N GLU A 147 17.48 -14.77 -9.10
CA GLU A 147 16.23 -15.34 -9.60
C GLU A 147 16.12 -16.80 -9.19
N TRP A 148 14.88 -17.24 -8.93
CA TRP A 148 14.67 -18.64 -8.57
C TRP A 148 15.05 -19.57 -9.71
N ASN A 149 15.80 -20.63 -9.36
CA ASN A 149 16.21 -21.69 -10.25
C ASN A 149 15.89 -23.04 -9.59
N PHE A 150 15.04 -23.83 -10.21
CA PHE A 150 14.62 -25.14 -9.71
C PHE A 150 15.77 -26.18 -9.62
N GLU A 151 16.89 -25.95 -10.32
CA GLU A 151 18.07 -26.82 -10.30
C GLU A 151 19.01 -26.54 -9.13
N LYS A 152 18.73 -25.49 -8.34
CA LYS A 152 19.60 -25.03 -7.25
C LYS A 152 18.80 -24.85 -5.96
N GLU A 153 19.47 -25.05 -4.85
CA GLU A 153 18.93 -24.64 -3.56
C GLU A 153 18.83 -23.10 -3.44
N LEU A 154 18.09 -22.65 -2.43
CA LEU A 154 18.02 -21.22 -2.10
C LEU A 154 19.36 -20.76 -1.52
N ASP A 155 19.64 -19.45 -1.64
CA ASP A 155 20.87 -18.83 -1.14
C ASP A 155 20.85 -18.68 0.40
N TRP A 156 20.74 -19.77 1.14
CA TRP A 156 20.67 -19.80 2.60
C TRP A 156 21.80 -19.05 3.31
N GLN A 157 22.97 -18.94 2.66
CA GLN A 157 24.12 -18.16 3.14
C GLN A 157 23.78 -16.68 3.37
N LEU A 158 22.77 -16.13 2.68
CA LEU A 158 22.32 -14.75 2.88
C LEU A 158 21.86 -14.48 4.30
N LEU A 159 21.37 -15.48 5.02
CA LEU A 159 20.97 -15.36 6.42
C LEU A 159 22.15 -15.08 7.37
N SER A 160 23.39 -15.20 6.93
CA SER A 160 24.57 -14.72 7.69
C SER A 160 24.64 -13.19 7.72
N TYR A 161 24.00 -12.49 6.78
CA TYR A 161 23.95 -11.04 6.73
C TYR A 161 22.75 -10.49 7.51
N GLU A 162 22.99 -9.39 8.23
CA GLU A 162 22.02 -8.84 9.17
C GLU A 162 20.70 -8.41 8.51
N SER A 163 20.74 -7.75 7.35
CA SER A 163 19.54 -7.25 6.68
C SER A 163 18.61 -8.38 6.23
N HIS A 164 19.16 -9.50 5.75
CA HIS A 164 18.39 -10.68 5.35
C HIS A 164 17.76 -11.37 6.55
N ARG A 165 18.50 -11.52 7.64
CA ARG A 165 18.00 -12.06 8.91
C ARG A 165 16.89 -11.18 9.50
N LYS A 166 17.06 -9.84 9.46
CA LYS A 166 16.06 -8.87 9.92
C LYS A 166 14.80 -8.93 9.06
N LEU A 167 14.91 -9.08 7.75
CA LEU A 167 13.75 -9.27 6.88
C LEU A 167 13.02 -10.57 7.19
N GLN A 168 13.74 -11.67 7.39
CA GLN A 168 13.12 -12.95 7.76
C GLN A 168 12.40 -12.85 9.11
N ASN A 169 13.00 -12.19 10.10
CA ASN A 169 12.36 -11.95 11.39
C ASN A 169 11.09 -11.08 11.21
N PHE A 170 11.15 -10.05 10.38
CA PHE A 170 9.98 -9.24 10.04
C PHE A 170 8.84 -10.10 9.48
N VAL A 171 9.12 -10.94 8.48
CA VAL A 171 8.09 -11.82 7.87
C VAL A 171 7.54 -12.81 8.88
N LYS A 172 8.40 -13.39 9.74
CA LYS A 172 7.97 -14.28 10.82
C LYS A 172 7.02 -13.60 11.79
N ASP A 173 7.39 -12.41 12.27
CA ASP A 173 6.59 -11.67 13.24
C ASP A 173 5.31 -11.12 12.61
N LEU A 174 5.38 -10.69 11.34
CA LEU A 174 4.22 -10.23 10.57
C LEU A 174 3.21 -11.36 10.33
N ASN A 175 3.68 -12.58 10.01
CA ASN A 175 2.81 -13.75 9.89
C ASN A 175 2.13 -14.06 11.23
N ARG A 176 2.86 -13.95 12.33
CA ARG A 176 2.30 -14.16 13.67
C ARG A 176 1.25 -13.10 13.99
N PHE A 177 1.58 -11.82 13.73
CA PHE A 177 0.65 -10.72 13.91
C PHE A 177 -0.64 -10.91 13.08
N TYR A 178 -0.50 -11.35 11.83
CA TYR A 178 -1.64 -11.65 10.96
C TYR A 178 -2.55 -12.74 11.57
N LEU A 179 -1.99 -13.84 12.04
CA LEU A 179 -2.76 -14.95 12.64
C LEU A 179 -3.42 -14.56 13.97
N ASP A 180 -2.75 -13.75 14.77
CA ASP A 180 -3.22 -13.32 16.09
C ASP A 180 -4.26 -12.18 16.01
N ASN A 181 -4.54 -11.63 14.81
CA ASN A 181 -5.48 -10.52 14.61
C ASN A 181 -6.54 -10.87 13.56
N SER A 182 -7.66 -11.41 14.02
CA SER A 182 -8.77 -11.86 13.16
C SER A 182 -9.32 -10.79 12.21
N PRO A 183 -9.33 -9.47 12.52
CA PRO A 183 -9.70 -8.45 11.56
C PRO A 183 -8.96 -8.51 10.22
N LEU A 184 -7.74 -9.07 10.20
CA LEU A 184 -6.92 -9.13 8.97
C LEU A 184 -7.30 -10.27 8.03
N TRP A 185 -8.05 -11.29 8.51
CA TRP A 185 -8.29 -12.50 7.72
C TRP A 185 -9.69 -13.12 7.82
N GLU A 186 -10.51 -12.70 8.79
CA GLU A 186 -11.82 -13.31 9.02
C GLU A 186 -12.83 -12.92 7.94
N ILE A 187 -13.00 -11.63 7.68
CA ILE A 187 -13.90 -11.13 6.64
C ILE A 187 -13.06 -10.63 5.45
N ASP A 188 -12.73 -11.56 4.54
CA ASP A 188 -11.93 -11.30 3.34
C ASP A 188 -12.76 -11.22 2.05
N ASP A 189 -14.06 -11.44 2.12
CA ASP A 189 -14.96 -11.65 0.97
C ASP A 189 -16.10 -10.61 0.87
N SER A 190 -16.12 -9.62 1.76
CA SER A 190 -17.12 -8.54 1.73
C SER A 190 -16.55 -7.19 2.18
N TRP A 191 -17.31 -6.13 1.89
CA TRP A 191 -17.01 -4.78 2.35
C TRP A 191 -17.20 -4.61 3.86
N ASP A 192 -17.86 -5.54 4.55
CA ASP A 192 -18.04 -5.48 6.01
C ASP A 192 -16.69 -5.58 6.74
N GLY A 193 -15.73 -6.30 6.15
CA GLY A 193 -14.37 -6.45 6.67
C GLY A 193 -13.39 -5.35 6.24
N PHE A 194 -13.82 -4.35 5.43
CA PHE A 194 -12.90 -3.36 4.86
C PHE A 194 -13.50 -1.96 4.74
N GLN A 195 -12.77 -0.97 5.17
CA GLN A 195 -13.15 0.44 5.00
C GLN A 195 -11.93 1.29 4.64
N TRP A 196 -12.01 2.05 3.54
CA TRP A 196 -11.06 3.12 3.26
C TRP A 196 -11.19 4.26 4.28
N LEU A 197 -10.06 4.71 4.82
CA LEU A 197 -9.95 5.95 5.61
C LEU A 197 -9.28 7.05 4.79
N VAL A 198 -8.18 6.71 4.08
CA VAL A 198 -7.50 7.58 3.09
C VAL A 198 -7.11 6.71 1.90
N HIS A 199 -7.63 7.01 0.72
CA HIS A 199 -7.39 6.23 -0.50
C HIS A 199 -6.81 7.04 -1.66
N ASP A 200 -6.85 8.35 -1.58
CA ASP A 200 -6.58 9.28 -2.69
C ASP A 200 -5.43 10.28 -2.42
N ASP A 201 -4.68 10.09 -1.33
CA ASP A 201 -3.50 10.95 -1.07
C ASP A 201 -2.28 10.51 -1.90
N ASN A 202 -2.41 10.72 -3.22
CA ASN A 202 -1.36 10.44 -4.17
C ASN A 202 -0.16 11.40 -4.05
N THR A 203 -0.37 12.58 -3.49
CA THR A 203 0.69 13.59 -3.33
C THR A 203 1.71 13.18 -2.29
N GLN A 204 1.26 12.51 -1.24
CA GLN A 204 2.11 11.99 -0.17
C GLN A 204 2.40 10.49 -0.32
N ASN A 205 1.76 9.80 -1.28
CA ASN A 205 1.81 8.36 -1.47
C ASN A 205 1.42 7.56 -0.21
N VAL A 206 0.39 8.03 0.47
CA VAL A 206 -0.16 7.41 1.68
C VAL A 206 -1.52 6.81 1.37
N ILE A 207 -1.75 5.58 1.83
CA ILE A 207 -3.07 4.96 1.90
C ILE A 207 -3.32 4.46 3.32
N ILE A 208 -4.56 4.59 3.77
CA ILE A 208 -4.99 4.15 5.10
C ILE A 208 -6.34 3.45 4.97
N PHE A 209 -6.45 2.28 5.55
CA PHE A 209 -7.68 1.53 5.59
C PHE A 209 -7.85 0.75 6.88
N ARG A 210 -9.10 0.46 7.21
CA ARG A 210 -9.49 -0.29 8.39
C ARG A 210 -9.93 -1.68 7.98
N ARG A 211 -9.50 -2.69 8.73
CA ARG A 211 -10.01 -4.06 8.69
C ARG A 211 -10.81 -4.33 9.95
N THR A 212 -11.88 -5.09 9.82
CA THR A 212 -12.82 -5.37 10.92
C THR A 212 -13.23 -6.84 10.89
N ASN A 213 -13.44 -7.45 12.05
CA ASN A 213 -13.98 -8.79 12.21
C ASN A 213 -15.49 -8.76 12.61
N ASP A 214 -16.11 -9.92 12.73
CA ASP A 214 -17.52 -10.06 13.14
C ASP A 214 -17.78 -9.59 14.58
N GLU A 215 -16.76 -9.57 15.44
CA GLU A 215 -16.85 -9.11 16.83
C GLU A 215 -16.73 -7.58 16.95
N GLY A 216 -16.45 -6.87 15.85
CA GLY A 216 -16.28 -5.42 15.81
C GLY A 216 -14.90 -4.95 16.27
N GLU A 217 -13.94 -5.86 16.45
CA GLU A 217 -12.55 -5.49 16.60
C GLU A 217 -12.02 -4.92 15.30
N ASP A 218 -11.09 -3.98 15.38
CA ASP A 218 -10.51 -3.35 14.20
C ASP A 218 -8.98 -3.20 14.26
N VAL A 219 -8.40 -3.21 13.07
CA VAL A 219 -7.00 -2.89 12.82
C VAL A 219 -6.95 -1.84 11.71
N ILE A 220 -6.28 -0.72 11.96
CA ILE A 220 -6.01 0.29 10.93
C ILE A 220 -4.63 0.04 10.36
N ALA A 221 -4.55 -0.15 9.05
CA ALA A 221 -3.31 -0.24 8.30
C ALA A 221 -2.97 1.10 7.66
N ILE A 222 -1.77 1.61 7.93
CA ILE A 222 -1.21 2.84 7.40
C ILE A 222 -0.01 2.48 6.52
N CYS A 223 -0.05 2.80 5.23
CA CYS A 223 1.02 2.51 4.30
C CYS A 223 1.59 3.81 3.73
N ASN A 224 2.86 4.10 3.99
CA ASN A 224 3.61 5.18 3.37
C ASN A 224 4.55 4.59 2.31
N CYS A 225 4.22 4.81 1.04
CA CYS A 225 5.00 4.34 -0.09
C CYS A 225 6.03 5.36 -0.60
N ALA A 226 6.26 6.45 0.13
CA ALA A 226 7.26 7.46 -0.16
C ALA A 226 8.50 7.33 0.75
N PRO A 227 9.71 7.68 0.27
CA PRO A 227 10.92 7.69 1.10
C PRO A 227 11.02 8.96 1.97
N VAL A 228 9.88 9.50 2.38
CA VAL A 228 9.73 10.73 3.15
C VAL A 228 8.85 10.44 4.36
N GLU A 229 9.31 10.84 5.51
CA GLU A 229 8.54 10.81 6.76
C GLU A 229 7.36 11.77 6.69
N ARG A 230 6.26 11.44 7.36
CA ARG A 230 5.07 12.29 7.46
C ARG A 230 4.81 12.57 8.92
N ASP A 231 5.27 13.73 9.38
CA ASP A 231 5.07 14.18 10.75
C ASP A 231 3.64 14.67 10.94
N ASP A 232 3.03 14.36 12.09
CA ASP A 232 1.68 14.78 12.48
C ASP A 232 0.61 14.53 11.38
N TYR A 233 0.71 13.37 10.69
CA TYR A 233 -0.24 13.04 9.62
C TYR A 233 -1.62 12.76 10.20
N ARG A 234 -2.56 13.66 9.91
CA ARG A 234 -3.91 13.59 10.45
C ARG A 234 -4.88 12.90 9.47
N PHE A 235 -5.64 11.97 9.99
CA PHE A 235 -6.72 11.31 9.22
C PHE A 235 -7.96 11.03 10.06
N GLY A 236 -9.11 10.98 9.38
CA GLY A 236 -10.41 10.74 10.01
C GLY A 236 -10.60 9.29 10.41
N ILE A 237 -11.19 9.07 11.59
CA ILE A 237 -11.59 7.77 12.13
C ILE A 237 -13.11 7.69 12.32
N PRO A 238 -13.74 6.50 12.15
CA PRO A 238 -15.20 6.37 12.20
C PRO A 238 -15.78 6.60 13.60
N GLU A 239 -15.04 6.24 14.63
CA GLU A 239 -15.48 6.26 16.03
C GLU A 239 -14.46 7.01 16.90
N GLU A 240 -14.90 7.56 18.04
CA GLU A 240 -14.03 8.18 19.03
C GLU A 240 -13.32 7.08 19.82
N LYS A 241 -12.13 6.67 19.36
CA LYS A 241 -11.29 5.63 19.97
C LYS A 241 -9.84 6.09 19.97
N ASN A 242 -9.13 5.82 21.07
CA ASN A 242 -7.68 5.96 21.11
C ASN A 242 -7.03 4.70 20.51
N TYR A 243 -5.85 4.88 19.94
CA TYR A 243 -5.12 3.81 19.29
C TYR A 243 -3.70 3.67 19.85
N GLU A 244 -3.10 2.52 19.63
CA GLU A 244 -1.68 2.27 19.86
C GLU A 244 -1.05 1.61 18.63
N ILE A 245 0.26 1.80 18.44
CA ILE A 245 1.00 1.14 17.38
C ILE A 245 1.23 -0.31 17.81
N ALA A 246 0.45 -1.23 17.23
CA ALA A 246 0.55 -2.65 17.54
C ALA A 246 1.68 -3.35 16.75
N PHE A 247 2.02 -2.83 15.56
CA PHE A 247 3.09 -3.35 14.73
C PHE A 247 3.61 -2.28 13.77
N SER A 248 4.93 -2.23 13.55
CA SER A 248 5.53 -1.34 12.56
C SER A 248 6.66 -2.03 11.80
N SER A 249 6.69 -1.83 10.50
CA SER A 249 7.77 -2.30 9.63
C SER A 249 9.07 -1.50 9.79
N ASP A 250 9.03 -0.34 10.45
CA ASP A 250 10.20 0.51 10.72
C ASP A 250 10.81 0.29 12.10
N ASP A 251 10.40 -0.77 12.82
CA ASP A 251 11.01 -1.18 14.08
C ASP A 251 12.50 -1.53 13.88
N ILE A 252 13.36 -1.17 14.86
CA ILE A 252 14.81 -1.44 14.86
C ILE A 252 15.11 -2.94 14.69
N ARG A 253 14.23 -3.80 15.24
CA ARG A 253 14.34 -5.26 15.10
C ARG A 253 14.36 -5.72 13.64
N TYR A 254 13.74 -4.97 12.75
CA TYR A 254 13.60 -5.26 11.33
C TYR A 254 14.52 -4.41 10.44
N GLY A 255 15.34 -3.55 11.06
CA GLY A 255 16.27 -2.67 10.34
C GLY A 255 15.68 -1.32 9.96
N GLY A 256 14.61 -0.91 10.62
CA GLY A 256 14.07 0.43 10.59
C GLY A 256 14.80 1.36 11.56
N LYS A 257 14.28 2.59 11.69
CA LYS A 257 14.80 3.62 12.60
C LYS A 257 14.29 3.48 14.02
N GLY A 258 13.19 2.78 14.21
CA GLY A 258 12.47 2.62 15.47
C GLY A 258 11.13 3.32 15.47
N ILE A 259 10.32 2.96 16.44
CA ILE A 259 9.04 3.58 16.73
C ILE A 259 9.11 4.15 18.15
N PRO A 260 8.41 5.25 18.45
CA PRO A 260 8.29 5.73 19.83
C PRO A 260 7.72 4.63 20.73
N GLU A 261 8.31 4.43 21.91
CA GLU A 261 7.78 3.46 22.87
C GLU A 261 6.36 3.88 23.30
N LYS A 262 5.37 3.00 23.07
CA LYS A 262 4.00 3.02 23.61
C LYS A 262 3.33 4.39 23.66
N GLU A 263 3.40 5.15 22.58
CA GLU A 263 2.62 6.36 22.48
C GLU A 263 1.15 6.02 22.21
N ILE A 264 0.26 6.45 23.10
CA ILE A 264 -1.18 6.38 22.87
C ILE A 264 -1.56 7.51 21.93
N ILE A 265 -2.07 7.15 20.76
CA ILE A 265 -2.57 8.09 19.77
C ILE A 265 -3.99 8.47 20.20
N LEU A 266 -4.16 9.72 20.61
CA LEU A 266 -5.45 10.22 21.10
C LEU A 266 -6.38 10.60 19.95
N SER A 267 -7.65 10.24 20.08
CA SER A 267 -8.68 10.76 19.18
C SER A 267 -9.07 12.17 19.54
N GLU A 268 -9.28 12.99 18.53
CA GLU A 268 -9.68 14.38 18.66
C GLU A 268 -10.96 14.63 17.86
N LYS A 269 -11.84 15.51 18.39
CA LYS A 269 -13.08 15.95 17.71
C LYS A 269 -12.79 16.97 16.61
N ILE A 270 -11.84 16.62 15.74
CA ILE A 270 -11.48 17.39 14.56
C ILE A 270 -11.95 16.64 13.33
N ALA A 271 -12.87 17.24 12.58
CA ALA A 271 -13.42 16.60 11.40
C ALA A 271 -12.37 16.48 10.28
N MET A 272 -12.22 15.27 9.72
CA MET A 272 -11.27 14.96 8.64
C MET A 272 -11.79 13.83 7.76
N HIS A 273 -11.55 13.88 6.45
CA HIS A 273 -11.94 12.83 5.47
C HIS A 273 -13.41 12.38 5.62
N GLY A 274 -14.32 13.32 5.90
CA GLY A 274 -15.75 13.03 6.08
C GLY A 274 -16.12 12.32 7.38
N LYS A 275 -15.21 12.22 8.35
CA LYS A 275 -15.43 11.72 9.71
C LYS A 275 -15.43 12.86 10.70
N SER A 276 -16.15 12.70 11.83
CA SER A 276 -16.22 13.72 12.90
C SER A 276 -15.03 13.71 13.84
N ASN A 277 -14.32 12.59 13.92
CA ASN A 277 -13.15 12.41 14.76
C ASN A 277 -11.92 12.11 13.89
N SER A 278 -10.76 12.44 14.37
CA SER A 278 -9.48 12.15 13.72
C SER A 278 -8.39 11.81 14.73
N ILE A 279 -7.34 11.19 14.24
CA ILE A 279 -6.08 10.99 14.95
C ILE A 279 -4.94 11.57 14.13
N ALA A 280 -3.85 11.91 14.77
CA ALA A 280 -2.60 12.33 14.14
C ALA A 280 -1.48 11.39 14.56
N VAL A 281 -0.60 11.03 13.62
CA VAL A 281 0.47 10.06 13.84
C VAL A 281 1.66 10.35 12.93
N ASP A 282 2.87 10.15 13.44
CA ASP A 282 4.07 10.18 12.62
C ASP A 282 4.22 8.89 11.83
N ILE A 283 4.35 9.00 10.50
CA ILE A 283 4.44 7.87 9.61
C ILE A 283 5.85 7.78 9.02
N PRO A 284 6.64 6.76 9.37
CA PRO A 284 8.01 6.60 8.85
C PRO A 284 8.04 6.44 7.33
N PRO A 285 9.17 6.75 6.68
CA PRO A 285 9.33 6.59 5.24
C PRO A 285 9.35 5.13 4.84
N MET A 286 8.75 4.79 3.68
CA MET A 286 8.73 3.42 3.13
C MET A 286 8.35 2.39 4.21
N SER A 287 7.18 2.58 4.82
CA SER A 287 6.76 1.78 5.97
C SER A 287 5.28 1.41 5.94
N VAL A 288 4.97 0.39 6.72
CA VAL A 288 3.59 0.03 7.09
C VAL A 288 3.50 -0.05 8.60
N MET A 289 2.46 0.56 9.15
CA MET A 289 2.10 0.46 10.56
C MET A 289 0.69 -0.11 10.71
N TYR A 290 0.48 -0.85 11.79
CA TYR A 290 -0.85 -1.30 12.19
C TYR A 290 -1.19 -0.71 13.54
N LEU A 291 -2.33 -0.03 13.59
CA LEU A 291 -2.89 0.50 14.84
C LEU A 291 -4.00 -0.40 15.33
N LYS A 292 -4.09 -0.56 16.65
CA LYS A 292 -5.21 -1.21 17.33
C LYS A 292 -5.83 -0.26 18.35
N PRO A 293 -7.13 -0.40 18.65
CA PRO A 293 -7.74 0.35 19.72
C PRO A 293 -7.00 0.11 21.05
N SER A 294 -6.67 1.19 21.74
CA SER A 294 -6.06 1.11 23.06
C SER A 294 -7.13 1.17 24.14
N SER A 295 -7.04 0.26 25.10
CA SER A 295 -7.88 0.29 26.31
C SER A 295 -7.36 1.26 27.37
N ILE A 296 -6.18 1.83 27.17
CA ILE A 296 -5.53 2.72 28.13
C ILE A 296 -6.18 4.11 28.00
N GLN A 297 -6.75 4.58 29.09
CA GLN A 297 -7.13 6.00 29.23
C GLN A 297 -5.86 6.79 29.54
N PRO A 298 -5.60 7.89 28.83
CA PRO A 298 -4.47 8.75 29.19
C PRO A 298 -4.67 9.27 30.61
N GLU A 299 -3.61 9.21 31.43
CA GLU A 299 -3.64 9.91 32.70
C GLU A 299 -3.91 11.40 32.42
N PRO A 300 -4.83 12.04 33.17
CA PRO A 300 -5.09 13.45 32.99
C PRO A 300 -3.77 14.19 33.24
N LYS A 301 -3.27 14.91 32.24
CA LYS A 301 -2.14 15.81 32.42
C LYS A 301 -2.52 16.75 33.53
N VAL A 302 -1.92 16.60 34.70
CA VAL A 302 -2.01 17.57 35.78
C VAL A 302 -1.33 18.81 35.22
N ILE A 303 -2.15 19.78 34.82
CA ILE A 303 -1.65 21.12 34.54
C ILE A 303 -1.30 21.65 35.91
N ASP A 304 -0.03 21.65 36.27
CA ASP A 304 0.48 22.42 37.39
C ASP A 304 0.19 23.91 37.09
N VAL A 305 -0.96 24.34 37.57
CA VAL A 305 -1.26 25.75 37.67
C VAL A 305 -0.35 26.24 38.79
N GLU A 306 0.85 26.68 38.41
CA GLU A 306 1.65 27.52 39.32
C GLU A 306 0.75 28.66 39.78
N SER A 307 0.25 28.53 41.00
CA SER A 307 -0.44 29.60 41.71
C SER A 307 0.61 30.71 41.97
N SER A 308 0.69 31.64 41.02
CA SER A 308 1.31 32.93 41.33
C SER A 308 0.42 33.63 42.38
N SER A 309 0.73 33.41 43.62
CA SER A 309 0.26 34.27 44.73
C SER A 309 0.85 35.67 44.51
N ALA A 310 0.05 36.52 43.83
CA ALA A 310 0.31 37.94 43.83
C ALA A 310 0.04 38.46 45.24
N GLU A 311 1.10 38.76 45.98
CA GLU A 311 1.03 39.58 47.21
C GLU A 311 0.47 40.94 46.83
N THR A 312 -0.65 41.28 47.45
CA THR A 312 -1.29 42.58 47.35
C THR A 312 -0.55 43.52 48.31
N GLU A 313 0.37 44.31 47.81
CA GLU A 313 0.84 45.50 48.57
C GLU A 313 -0.17 46.64 48.42
N GLU A 314 -0.81 46.99 49.48
CA GLU A 314 -1.58 48.24 49.66
C GLU A 314 -0.66 49.43 49.61
N GLU A 315 -0.84 50.33 48.65
CA GLU A 315 -0.32 51.71 48.73
C GLU A 315 -1.45 52.74 48.74
N PRO A 316 -1.30 53.82 49.51
CA PRO A 316 -2.40 54.68 49.87
C PRO A 316 -2.70 55.80 48.86
N ALA A 317 -3.96 56.20 48.89
CA ALA A 317 -4.59 57.20 48.02
C ALA A 317 -3.89 58.58 48.06
N ALA A 318 -3.71 59.16 46.84
CA ALA A 318 -3.53 60.63 46.71
C ALA A 318 -4.13 61.10 45.36
N GLU A 319 -5.16 61.91 45.50
CA GLU A 319 -5.60 63.08 44.72
C GLU A 319 -5.47 63.14 43.18
N GLN A 320 -6.66 63.33 42.63
CA GLN A 320 -6.87 63.90 41.28
C GLN A 320 -6.44 65.35 41.17
N PRO A 321 -6.05 65.83 39.97
CA PRO A 321 -6.75 66.95 39.36
C PRO A 321 -7.14 66.76 37.88
N LYS A 322 -8.20 67.45 37.57
CA LYS A 322 -9.00 67.51 36.32
C LYS A 322 -8.25 68.18 35.15
N PRO A 323 -8.91 68.21 33.95
CA PRO A 323 -8.25 68.10 32.63
C PRO A 323 -7.97 69.50 32.02
N LYS A 324 -7.03 69.56 31.10
CA LYS A 324 -6.94 70.68 30.13
C LYS A 324 -6.92 70.17 28.70
N THR A 325 -7.99 70.57 28.02
CA THR A 325 -8.17 70.64 26.58
C THR A 325 -7.15 71.57 25.92
N THR A 326 -6.55 71.13 24.84
CA THR A 326 -6.26 72.02 23.68
C THR A 326 -6.14 71.21 22.39
N ARG A 327 -6.77 71.68 21.48
CA ARG A 327 -7.20 71.55 20.13
C ARG A 327 -6.08 71.93 19.12
N LYS A 328 -6.23 71.34 17.90
CA LYS A 328 -5.66 71.70 16.58
C LYS A 328 -4.34 71.01 16.23
N LYS A 329 -4.13 70.57 14.97
CA LYS A 329 -4.76 70.80 13.65
C LYS A 329 -4.32 69.73 12.66
N ALA A 330 -5.12 69.52 11.69
CA ALA A 330 -4.95 68.65 10.50
C ALA A 330 -3.78 69.06 9.58
N ALA A 331 -3.24 68.08 8.85
CA ALA A 331 -2.76 68.17 7.47
C ALA A 331 -2.59 66.73 6.95
N SER A 332 -3.40 66.29 6.18
CA SER A 332 -3.53 65.94 4.79
C SER A 332 -2.25 65.99 3.94
N THR A 333 -1.86 64.87 3.42
CA THR A 333 -1.35 64.79 2.03
C THR A 333 -1.34 63.31 1.55
N LYS A 334 -2.15 63.05 0.52
CA LYS A 334 -1.97 61.97 -0.44
C LYS A 334 -0.99 62.46 -1.51
N PRO A 335 -0.28 61.61 -2.18
CA PRO A 335 -0.10 61.69 -3.64
C PRO A 335 -0.49 60.41 -4.37
N LYS A 336 -1.35 60.55 -5.23
CA LYS A 336 -1.51 60.53 -6.70
C LYS A 336 -0.69 59.46 -7.42
N THR A 337 -1.48 58.56 -8.02
CA THR A 337 -1.25 57.75 -9.20
C THR A 337 -0.53 58.46 -10.34
N THR A 338 0.44 57.79 -10.97
CA THR A 338 0.77 58.01 -12.37
C THR A 338 0.88 56.68 -13.11
N ARG A 339 -0.08 56.57 -14.01
CA ARG A 339 -0.19 55.59 -15.07
C ARG A 339 0.74 56.01 -16.20
N LYS A 340 1.68 55.19 -16.65
CA LYS A 340 2.32 55.33 -17.94
C LYS A 340 2.02 54.10 -18.82
N LYS A 341 1.34 54.43 -19.94
CA LYS A 341 1.11 53.63 -21.12
C LYS A 341 2.35 53.71 -22.02
N ALA A 342 2.80 52.60 -22.57
CA ALA A 342 3.58 52.51 -23.82
C ALA A 342 3.32 51.09 -24.35
N THR A 343 2.51 51.01 -25.35
CA THR A 343 2.65 50.77 -26.80
C THR A 343 3.55 49.63 -27.20
N SER A 344 2.84 48.66 -27.76
CA SER A 344 3.11 47.63 -28.75
C SER A 344 4.40 47.70 -29.56
N GLU A 345 5.07 46.54 -29.69
CA GLU A 345 5.64 46.12 -30.97
C GLU A 345 5.59 44.58 -31.07
N GLU A 346 4.94 44.14 -32.13
CA GLU A 346 4.89 42.80 -32.67
C GLU A 346 6.27 42.39 -33.19
N THR A 347 6.74 41.21 -32.89
CA THR A 347 7.61 40.48 -33.81
C THR A 347 7.22 38.99 -33.77
N ALA A 348 6.69 38.59 -34.91
CA ALA A 348 6.39 37.22 -35.27
C ALA A 348 7.70 36.45 -35.50
N GLN A 349 7.83 35.27 -34.93
CA GLN A 349 8.75 34.25 -35.45
C GLN A 349 8.13 32.86 -35.42
N GLU A 350 7.97 32.40 -36.61
CA GLU A 350 7.82 31.10 -37.24
C GLU A 350 7.93 29.83 -36.41
N LYS A 351 6.91 28.96 -36.61
CA LYS A 351 6.92 27.54 -36.36
C LYS A 351 7.67 26.79 -37.47
N PRO A 352 8.53 25.81 -37.16
CA PRO A 352 8.99 24.88 -38.18
C PRO A 352 7.97 23.76 -38.41
N LYS A 353 7.58 23.61 -39.63
CA LYS A 353 6.82 22.46 -40.19
C LYS A 353 7.71 21.24 -40.26
N THR A 354 7.33 20.15 -39.64
CA THR A 354 7.90 18.83 -39.88
C THR A 354 7.20 18.16 -41.06
N THR A 355 7.96 18.00 -42.11
CA THR A 355 7.63 17.28 -43.34
C THR A 355 7.63 15.77 -43.10
N ARG A 356 6.47 15.18 -43.40
CA ARG A 356 6.27 13.72 -43.51
C ARG A 356 6.92 13.23 -44.81
N LYS A 357 8.00 12.44 -44.72
CA LYS A 357 8.50 11.63 -45.83
C LYS A 357 7.93 10.22 -45.75
N LYS A 358 7.11 9.92 -46.76
CA LYS A 358 6.76 8.54 -47.16
C LYS A 358 7.98 7.94 -47.84
N THR A 359 8.37 6.76 -47.42
CA THR A 359 9.22 5.89 -48.25
C THR A 359 8.57 4.52 -48.39
N ALA A 360 8.60 4.04 -49.62
CA ALA A 360 7.86 2.96 -50.16
C ALA A 360 8.43 1.58 -49.83
N ALA A 361 7.60 0.60 -50.04
CA ALA A 361 7.79 -0.83 -49.95
C ALA A 361 9.07 -1.37 -50.61
N ALA A 362 9.67 -2.37 -49.95
CA ALA A 362 10.56 -3.32 -50.63
C ALA A 362 10.23 -4.75 -50.17
N LYS A 363 9.96 -5.50 -51.17
CA LYS A 363 9.61 -6.89 -51.40
C LYS A 363 10.21 -7.96 -50.49
N GLU A 364 9.34 -8.95 -50.26
CA GLU A 364 9.57 -10.33 -49.86
C GLU A 364 10.84 -10.97 -50.41
N LYS A 365 11.53 -11.72 -49.56
CA LYS A 365 12.24 -12.95 -49.96
C LYS A 365 11.91 -14.04 -48.93
N THR A 366 11.21 -15.00 -49.45
CA THR A 366 10.96 -16.33 -48.88
C THR A 366 12.27 -17.08 -48.71
N GLU A 367 12.55 -17.58 -47.52
CA GLU A 367 13.53 -18.66 -47.30
C GLU A 367 12.83 -19.90 -46.74
N GLU A 368 13.07 -21.01 -47.47
CA GLU A 368 12.54 -22.33 -47.23
C GLU A 368 13.00 -22.95 -45.90
N LYS A 369 12.07 -23.62 -45.21
CA LYS A 369 12.37 -24.51 -44.08
C LYS A 369 12.84 -25.87 -44.56
N PRO A 370 13.90 -26.48 -44.01
CA PRO A 370 14.26 -27.86 -44.34
C PRO A 370 13.32 -28.86 -43.66
N LYS A 371 12.82 -29.80 -44.43
CA LYS A 371 12.03 -30.95 -44.02
C LYS A 371 12.86 -31.90 -43.13
N ARG A 372 12.43 -32.15 -41.92
CA ARG A 372 12.93 -33.22 -41.07
C ARG A 372 12.24 -34.53 -41.39
N THR A 373 13.00 -35.47 -42.01
CA THR A 373 12.64 -36.87 -42.26
C THR A 373 12.46 -37.63 -40.95
N ARG A 374 11.29 -38.25 -40.82
CA ARG A 374 10.98 -39.24 -39.77
C ARG A 374 11.69 -40.54 -40.13
N LYS A 375 12.66 -41.02 -39.34
CA LYS A 375 13.08 -42.42 -39.32
C LYS A 375 12.27 -43.18 -38.28
N LYS A 376 11.50 -44.18 -38.77
CA LYS A 376 10.96 -45.26 -37.96
C LYS A 376 12.10 -46.20 -37.58
N ALA A 377 12.20 -46.55 -36.32
CA ALA A 377 12.87 -47.75 -35.87
C ALA A 377 11.86 -48.51 -35.02
N ALA A 378 11.50 -49.67 -35.53
CA ALA A 378 10.77 -50.71 -34.82
C ALA A 378 11.78 -51.77 -34.36
N GLU A 379 11.31 -52.61 -33.44
CA GLU A 379 11.90 -53.89 -32.95
C GLU A 379 12.99 -53.79 -31.85
N LYS A 380 13.05 -54.64 -30.81
CA LYS A 380 12.39 -55.91 -30.42
C LYS A 380 12.59 -56.10 -28.91
N ILE A 381 11.63 -56.67 -28.31
CA ILE A 381 11.50 -57.70 -27.30
C ILE A 381 12.80 -58.47 -26.96
N GLU A 382 13.22 -58.39 -25.68
CA GLU A 382 13.41 -59.55 -24.77
C GLU A 382 13.37 -59.08 -23.33
#